data_084dcf48bc53ba759ea651220940d430
#
_entry.id   084dcf48bc53ba759ea651220940d430
#
_cell.length_a   1.000
_cell.length_b   1.000
_cell.length_c   1.000
_cell.angle_alpha   90.00
_cell.angle_beta   90.00
_cell.angle_gamma   90.00
#
_symmetry.space_group_name_H-M   'P 1'
#
loop_
_entity.id
_entity.type
_entity.pdbx_description
1 polymer ?
#
loop_
_entity_poly.entity_id
_entity_poly.type
_entity_poly.pdbx_seq_one_letter_code
_entity_poly.pdbx_strand_id
1 'polypeptide(L)'
;VAAITPCTNPIVTPMSNAMFALKCGNAIIITPHHSSIKCSTETVELINRELKKLGYPDYLIQILDQHSRENTKNLIASADVVIATGGSGVVGAAYSSGRPALGVGAGNVQCIIDEGYDCKEAVPKIIAGRTFDYGIICSGEQSVICSENDYDDVIEEFKANGAYVVSDKEDLEKVRNALFQDGKPNRHSVGQPCSSIAKLAGIDMPEDTKIIVVEAEGTGLTDPLGGEKMAPVIAAYKYGSLEEGVDIARENLEKDGKGHSVAFHSDSEDHIKYVGTELCASRFVINQVSASSAGGSFYNGLAPTNTLGCGSWGHNSISENLDYKHLMNVSRIARYMPDNYVPSDEELWG
;
A
#
# COMPACT_ATOMS: atom_id res chain seq x y z
N VAL A 1 10.24 -21.03 -0.11
CA VAL A 1 9.95 -19.62 -0.35
C VAL A 1 10.89 -18.76 0.47
N ALA A 2 11.46 -17.71 -0.10
CA ALA A 2 12.09 -16.63 0.67
C ALA A 2 11.11 -15.47 0.81
N ALA A 3 10.91 -14.95 2.02
CA ALA A 3 10.04 -13.80 2.25
C ALA A 3 10.79 -12.67 2.93
N ILE A 4 10.84 -11.52 2.27
CA ILE A 4 11.40 -10.28 2.82
C ILE A 4 10.22 -9.43 3.28
N THR A 5 10.15 -9.14 4.59
CA THR A 5 8.99 -8.48 5.18
C THR A 5 9.31 -7.08 5.70
N PRO A 6 8.37 -6.12 5.57
CA PRO A 6 8.59 -4.74 5.92
C PRO A 6 8.46 -4.48 7.43
N CYS A 7 8.83 -3.26 7.84
CA CYS A 7 8.55 -2.79 9.20
C CYS A 7 7.09 -2.34 9.40
N THR A 8 6.38 -2.04 8.33
CA THR A 8 5.03 -1.47 8.37
C THR A 8 3.94 -2.48 8.75
N ASN A 9 4.22 -3.78 8.60
CA ASN A 9 3.31 -4.88 8.99
C ASN A 9 4.10 -6.06 9.57
N PRO A 10 4.70 -5.93 10.75
CA PRO A 10 5.66 -6.92 11.28
C PRO A 10 5.03 -8.21 11.79
N ILE A 11 3.71 -8.25 11.96
CA ILE A 11 2.94 -9.42 12.38
C ILE A 11 2.24 -10.05 11.17
N VAL A 12 1.43 -9.24 10.49
CA VAL A 12 0.46 -9.76 9.50
C VAL A 12 1.13 -10.19 8.22
N THR A 13 2.20 -9.49 7.76
CA THR A 13 2.91 -9.91 6.55
C THR A 13 3.66 -11.25 6.73
N PRO A 14 4.44 -11.48 7.79
CA PRO A 14 5.00 -12.80 8.06
C PRO A 14 3.94 -13.89 8.15
N MET A 15 2.84 -13.62 8.85
CA MET A 15 1.72 -14.57 9.02
C MET A 15 1.07 -14.92 7.68
N SER A 16 0.68 -13.94 6.87
CA SER A 16 0.00 -14.18 5.59
C SER A 16 0.90 -14.93 4.60
N ASN A 17 2.18 -14.53 4.49
CA ASN A 17 3.14 -15.20 3.61
C ASN A 17 3.38 -16.65 4.05
N ALA A 18 3.48 -16.91 5.36
CA ALA A 18 3.61 -18.26 5.89
C ALA A 18 2.36 -19.10 5.59
N MET A 19 1.17 -18.55 5.79
CA MET A 19 -0.09 -19.25 5.48
C MET A 19 -0.18 -19.60 3.99
N PHE A 20 0.17 -18.70 3.09
CA PHE A 20 0.15 -18.95 1.63
C PHE A 20 1.18 -20.02 1.26
N ALA A 21 2.40 -19.96 1.79
CA ALA A 21 3.43 -20.96 1.54
C ALA A 21 2.99 -22.34 2.00
N LEU A 22 2.55 -22.48 3.25
CA LEU A 22 2.12 -23.76 3.82
C LEU A 22 0.90 -24.34 3.10
N LYS A 23 -0.07 -23.51 2.71
CA LYS A 23 -1.25 -23.94 1.96
C LYS A 23 -0.89 -24.60 0.63
N CYS A 24 0.25 -24.23 0.04
CA CYS A 24 0.77 -24.78 -1.21
C CYS A 24 1.82 -25.89 -1.01
N GLY A 25 2.05 -26.33 0.23
CA GLY A 25 3.06 -27.35 0.54
C GLY A 25 4.49 -26.84 0.49
N ASN A 26 4.71 -25.54 0.58
CA ASN A 26 6.04 -24.91 0.58
C ASN A 26 6.51 -24.65 2.02
N ALA A 27 7.81 -24.84 2.27
CA ALA A 27 8.47 -24.23 3.42
C ALA A 27 8.84 -22.77 3.12
N ILE A 28 8.97 -21.96 4.17
CA ILE A 28 9.28 -20.55 4.05
C ILE A 28 10.35 -20.10 5.05
N ILE A 29 11.27 -19.25 4.57
CA ILE A 29 12.25 -18.59 5.41
C ILE A 29 12.01 -17.08 5.28
N ILE A 30 11.80 -16.43 6.42
CA ILE A 30 11.46 -15.01 6.52
C ILE A 30 12.70 -14.21 6.94
N THR A 31 12.98 -13.12 6.24
CA THR A 31 13.95 -12.10 6.67
C THR A 31 13.19 -10.80 6.96
N PRO A 32 13.00 -10.46 8.24
CA PRO A 32 12.26 -9.27 8.63
C PRO A 32 13.12 -8.01 8.50
N HIS A 33 12.47 -6.85 8.40
CA HIS A 33 13.16 -5.57 8.53
C HIS A 33 13.84 -5.46 9.91
N HIS A 34 15.01 -4.84 9.98
CA HIS A 34 15.83 -4.78 11.20
C HIS A 34 15.07 -4.22 12.43
N SER A 35 14.17 -3.25 12.24
CA SER A 35 13.38 -2.67 13.33
C SER A 35 12.23 -3.54 13.80
N SER A 36 11.87 -4.61 13.07
CA SER A 36 10.74 -5.48 13.38
C SER A 36 11.12 -6.92 13.76
N ILE A 37 12.42 -7.22 13.88
CA ILE A 37 12.94 -8.56 14.17
C ILE A 37 12.21 -9.20 15.36
N LYS A 38 12.14 -8.53 16.49
CA LYS A 38 11.53 -9.06 17.73
C LYS A 38 10.06 -9.46 17.51
N CYS A 39 9.28 -8.55 16.92
CA CYS A 39 7.86 -8.76 16.70
C CYS A 39 7.61 -9.89 15.68
N SER A 40 8.35 -9.91 14.59
CA SER A 40 8.22 -10.94 13.56
C SER A 40 8.70 -12.31 14.06
N THR A 41 9.75 -12.37 14.89
CA THR A 41 10.23 -13.60 15.51
C THR A 41 9.18 -14.21 16.43
N GLU A 42 8.62 -13.41 17.35
CA GLU A 42 7.55 -13.86 18.24
C GLU A 42 6.34 -14.39 17.46
N THR A 43 5.98 -13.71 16.37
CA THR A 43 4.89 -14.15 15.48
C THR A 43 5.17 -15.55 14.90
N VAL A 44 6.37 -15.76 14.37
CA VAL A 44 6.77 -17.05 13.79
C VAL A 44 6.85 -18.15 14.85
N GLU A 45 7.36 -17.84 16.03
CA GLU A 45 7.43 -18.80 17.15
C GLU A 45 6.04 -19.21 17.64
N LEU A 46 5.08 -18.25 17.69
CA LEU A 46 3.68 -18.55 18.01
C LEU A 46 3.08 -19.54 17.00
N ILE A 47 3.26 -19.28 15.71
CA ILE A 47 2.74 -20.15 14.65
C ILE A 47 3.40 -21.55 14.73
N ASN A 48 4.72 -21.60 14.87
CA ASN A 48 5.44 -22.88 14.97
C ASN A 48 5.01 -23.71 16.18
N ARG A 49 4.74 -23.07 17.31
CA ARG A 49 4.20 -23.72 18.51
C ARG A 49 2.84 -24.38 18.24
N GLU A 50 1.95 -23.70 17.50
CA GLU A 50 0.65 -24.27 17.14
C GLU A 50 0.78 -25.40 16.10
N LEU A 51 1.64 -25.23 15.09
CA LEU A 51 1.93 -26.28 14.11
C LEU A 51 2.45 -27.54 14.78
N LYS A 52 3.34 -27.42 15.77
CA LYS A 52 3.88 -28.55 16.54
C LYS A 52 2.81 -29.29 17.32
N LYS A 53 1.85 -28.58 17.95
CA LYS A 53 0.69 -29.19 18.62
C LYS A 53 -0.18 -30.00 17.66
N LEU A 54 -0.28 -29.55 16.42
CA LEU A 54 -1.02 -30.22 15.35
C LEU A 54 -0.25 -31.37 14.68
N GLY A 55 1.00 -31.64 15.10
CA GLY A 55 1.83 -32.75 14.58
C GLY A 55 2.53 -32.46 13.25
N TYR A 56 2.63 -31.18 12.86
CA TYR A 56 3.40 -30.79 11.67
C TYR A 56 4.91 -30.87 11.91
N PRO A 57 5.72 -31.11 10.84
CA PRO A 57 7.17 -31.11 10.93
C PRO A 57 7.75 -29.78 11.43
N ASP A 58 8.88 -29.86 12.14
CA ASP A 58 9.67 -28.69 12.49
C ASP A 58 10.26 -28.04 11.23
N TYR A 59 10.59 -26.73 11.30
CA TYR A 59 11.27 -25.96 10.24
C TYR A 59 10.46 -25.65 8.99
N LEU A 60 9.14 -25.83 9.01
CA LEU A 60 8.29 -25.38 7.90
C LEU A 60 8.28 -23.85 7.76
N ILE A 61 8.34 -23.14 8.87
CA ILE A 61 8.48 -21.68 8.90
C ILE A 61 9.73 -21.34 9.69
N GLN A 62 10.64 -20.65 9.07
CA GLN A 62 11.88 -20.19 9.68
C GLN A 62 11.98 -18.67 9.56
N ILE A 63 12.72 -18.04 10.46
CA ILE A 63 12.99 -16.60 10.45
C ILE A 63 14.46 -16.37 10.75
N LEU A 64 15.06 -15.40 10.03
CA LEU A 64 16.41 -14.97 10.31
C LEU A 64 16.42 -14.03 11.51
N ASP A 65 17.20 -14.36 12.52
CA ASP A 65 17.39 -13.57 13.74
C ASP A 65 18.37 -12.39 13.56
N GLN A 66 19.17 -12.44 12.50
CA GLN A 66 20.15 -11.43 12.17
C GLN A 66 19.88 -10.83 10.79
N HIS A 67 19.53 -9.55 10.78
CA HIS A 67 19.38 -8.80 9.54
C HIS A 67 20.75 -8.39 9.01
N SER A 68 21.11 -8.90 7.81
CA SER A 68 22.22 -8.40 7.02
C SER A 68 21.88 -8.44 5.53
N ARG A 69 22.49 -7.54 4.75
CA ARG A 69 22.33 -7.55 3.30
C ARG A 69 22.86 -8.85 2.69
N GLU A 70 23.91 -9.40 3.25
CA GLU A 70 24.51 -10.66 2.82
C GLU A 70 23.58 -11.84 3.08
N ASN A 71 23.04 -11.96 4.30
CA ASN A 71 22.07 -13.01 4.65
C ASN A 71 20.83 -12.95 3.76
N THR A 72 20.30 -11.75 3.50
CA THR A 72 19.16 -11.56 2.60
C THR A 72 19.50 -12.01 1.19
N LYS A 73 20.67 -11.63 0.65
CA LYS A 73 21.13 -12.05 -0.69
C LYS A 73 21.30 -13.57 -0.78
N ASN A 74 21.90 -14.17 0.23
CA ASN A 74 22.11 -15.63 0.27
C ASN A 74 20.76 -16.39 0.38
N LEU A 75 19.82 -15.88 1.16
CA LEU A 75 18.48 -16.43 1.24
C LEU A 75 17.76 -16.36 -0.11
N ILE A 76 17.77 -15.21 -0.76
CA ILE A 76 17.17 -15.03 -2.10
C ILE A 76 17.78 -16.03 -3.10
N ALA A 77 19.11 -16.16 -3.12
CA ALA A 77 19.80 -17.06 -4.04
C ALA A 77 19.49 -18.55 -3.80
N SER A 78 19.11 -18.92 -2.57
CA SER A 78 18.84 -20.31 -2.17
C SER A 78 17.36 -20.71 -2.34
N ALA A 79 16.47 -19.78 -2.60
CA ALA A 79 15.04 -20.03 -2.70
C ALA A 79 14.58 -20.34 -4.13
N ASP A 80 13.45 -21.05 -4.27
CA ASP A 80 12.80 -21.31 -5.54
C ASP A 80 11.94 -20.13 -5.99
N VAL A 81 11.33 -19.41 -5.03
CA VAL A 81 10.52 -18.21 -5.26
C VAL A 81 10.74 -17.21 -4.12
N VAL A 82 10.70 -15.94 -4.46
CA VAL A 82 10.92 -14.81 -3.53
C VAL A 82 9.67 -13.98 -3.43
N ILE A 83 9.22 -13.68 -2.20
CA ILE A 83 8.23 -12.63 -1.91
C ILE A 83 8.98 -11.47 -1.28
N ALA A 84 8.86 -10.27 -1.82
CA ALA A 84 9.55 -9.09 -1.30
C ALA A 84 8.58 -7.93 -1.11
N THR A 85 8.36 -7.53 0.14
CA THR A 85 7.53 -6.36 0.49
C THR A 85 8.41 -5.30 1.14
N GLY A 86 8.49 -4.12 0.56
CA GLY A 86 9.31 -3.05 1.10
C GLY A 86 9.69 -1.99 0.08
N GLY A 87 10.65 -1.13 0.41
CA GLY A 87 11.10 -0.07 -0.48
C GLY A 87 11.75 -0.58 -1.78
N SER A 88 11.89 0.31 -2.76
CA SER A 88 12.38 0.02 -4.12
C SER A 88 13.69 -0.77 -4.16
N GLY A 89 14.60 -0.53 -3.22
CA GLY A 89 15.88 -1.24 -3.14
C GLY A 89 15.75 -2.73 -2.83
N VAL A 90 14.84 -3.12 -1.95
CA VAL A 90 14.56 -4.53 -1.59
C VAL A 90 13.85 -5.23 -2.74
N VAL A 91 12.83 -4.59 -3.31
CA VAL A 91 12.06 -5.12 -4.45
C VAL A 91 12.97 -5.27 -5.68
N GLY A 92 13.80 -4.25 -5.96
CA GLY A 92 14.79 -4.31 -7.03
C GLY A 92 15.79 -5.45 -6.85
N ALA A 93 16.27 -5.69 -5.64
CA ALA A 93 17.17 -6.82 -5.34
C ALA A 93 16.52 -8.17 -5.58
N ALA A 94 15.24 -8.33 -5.22
CA ALA A 94 14.47 -9.55 -5.49
C ALA A 94 14.34 -9.80 -6.99
N TYR A 95 13.92 -8.82 -7.78
CA TYR A 95 13.79 -8.96 -9.24
C TYR A 95 15.12 -9.15 -9.96
N SER A 96 16.20 -8.54 -9.46
CA SER A 96 17.56 -8.68 -10.04
C SER A 96 18.24 -9.99 -9.65
N SER A 97 17.65 -10.81 -8.80
CA SER A 97 18.25 -12.04 -8.29
C SER A 97 18.31 -13.19 -9.32
N GLY A 98 17.55 -13.09 -10.41
CA GLY A 98 17.34 -14.19 -11.36
C GLY A 98 16.41 -15.28 -10.85
N ARG A 99 15.76 -15.10 -9.70
CA ARG A 99 14.73 -16.01 -9.15
C ARG A 99 13.34 -15.47 -9.49
N PRO A 100 12.33 -16.34 -9.67
CA PRO A 100 10.95 -15.91 -9.70
C PRO A 100 10.64 -15.07 -8.45
N ALA A 101 10.16 -13.85 -8.66
CA ALA A 101 9.95 -12.90 -7.56
C ALA A 101 8.57 -12.24 -7.64
N LEU A 102 7.95 -12.07 -6.50
CA LEU A 102 6.69 -11.38 -6.26
C LEU A 102 7.00 -10.18 -5.36
N GLY A 103 7.23 -9.03 -5.97
CA GLY A 103 7.63 -7.82 -5.24
C GLY A 103 6.48 -6.84 -5.13
N VAL A 104 6.44 -6.11 -4.03
CA VAL A 104 5.49 -5.01 -3.78
C VAL A 104 6.25 -3.81 -3.24
N GLY A 105 6.06 -2.68 -3.91
CA GLY A 105 6.70 -1.40 -3.59
C GLY A 105 5.93 -0.55 -2.58
N ALA A 106 6.34 0.72 -2.50
CA ALA A 106 5.70 1.74 -1.68
C ALA A 106 4.26 2.03 -2.15
N GLY A 107 3.42 2.52 -1.24
CA GLY A 107 2.10 3.03 -1.53
C GLY A 107 2.06 4.55 -1.47
N ASN A 108 1.15 5.17 -2.21
CA ASN A 108 0.83 6.59 -2.13
C ASN A 108 -0.63 6.80 -2.51
N VAL A 109 -1.54 6.32 -1.67
CA VAL A 109 -2.98 6.30 -1.98
C VAL A 109 -3.51 7.72 -2.15
N GLN A 110 -3.90 8.06 -3.37
CA GLN A 110 -4.62 9.28 -3.67
C GLN A 110 -6.10 9.04 -3.40
N CYS A 111 -6.71 9.91 -2.59
CA CYS A 111 -8.12 9.84 -2.25
C CYS A 111 -8.86 11.01 -2.91
N ILE A 112 -9.72 10.70 -3.87
CA ILE A 112 -10.55 11.71 -4.54
C ILE A 112 -11.94 11.66 -3.91
N ILE A 113 -12.52 12.83 -3.63
CA ILE A 113 -13.93 13.00 -3.27
C ILE A 113 -14.61 13.65 -4.47
N ASP A 114 -15.61 12.98 -5.02
CA ASP A 114 -16.39 13.46 -6.15
C ASP A 114 -17.23 14.68 -5.75
N GLU A 115 -17.44 15.62 -6.66
CA GLU A 115 -18.22 16.81 -6.40
C GLU A 115 -19.65 16.45 -5.94
N GLY A 116 -20.07 17.06 -4.82
CA GLY A 116 -21.38 16.84 -4.21
C GLY A 116 -21.50 15.52 -3.41
N TYR A 117 -20.45 14.70 -3.29
CA TYR A 117 -20.48 13.55 -2.39
C TYR A 117 -20.49 13.99 -0.92
N ASP A 118 -21.26 13.32 -0.06
CA ASP A 118 -21.40 13.70 1.35
C ASP A 118 -20.05 13.61 2.10
N CYS A 119 -19.46 14.76 2.41
CA CYS A 119 -18.20 14.85 3.14
C CYS A 119 -18.28 14.23 4.54
N LYS A 120 -19.47 14.17 5.18
CA LYS A 120 -19.68 13.50 6.48
C LYS A 120 -19.55 11.99 6.38
N GLU A 121 -19.77 11.44 5.20
CA GLU A 121 -19.54 10.03 4.91
C GLU A 121 -18.08 9.74 4.51
N ALA A 122 -17.44 10.64 3.76
CA ALA A 122 -16.07 10.47 3.25
C ALA A 122 -15.01 10.73 4.33
N VAL A 123 -15.04 11.89 4.97
CA VAL A 123 -13.96 12.39 5.84
C VAL A 123 -13.66 11.46 7.02
N PRO A 124 -14.65 10.92 7.78
CA PRO A 124 -14.36 9.97 8.84
C PRO A 124 -13.64 8.71 8.36
N LYS A 125 -13.95 8.22 7.15
CA LYS A 125 -13.28 7.06 6.53
C LYS A 125 -11.84 7.39 6.18
N ILE A 126 -11.61 8.57 5.60
CA ILE A 126 -10.26 9.05 5.24
C ILE A 126 -9.38 9.21 6.49
N ILE A 127 -9.93 9.82 7.55
CA ILE A 127 -9.22 9.96 8.83
C ILE A 127 -8.89 8.59 9.41
N ALA A 128 -9.87 7.68 9.45
CA ALA A 128 -9.65 6.32 9.94
C ALA A 128 -8.54 5.60 9.17
N GLY A 129 -8.50 5.77 7.85
CA GLY A 129 -7.46 5.18 7.01
C GLY A 129 -6.09 5.83 7.20
N ARG A 130 -6.01 7.16 7.23
CA ARG A 130 -4.73 7.88 7.40
C ARG A 130 -4.13 7.71 8.79
N THR A 131 -4.95 7.59 9.81
CA THR A 131 -4.48 7.45 11.21
C THR A 131 -4.23 6.01 11.64
N PHE A 132 -4.65 5.03 10.83
CA PHE A 132 -4.40 3.63 11.11
C PHE A 132 -2.90 3.39 11.31
N ASP A 133 -2.56 2.82 12.47
CA ASP A 133 -1.17 2.52 12.86
C ASP A 133 -0.23 3.72 12.68
N TYR A 134 -0.67 4.90 13.11
CA TYR A 134 0.04 6.17 12.93
C TYR A 134 0.46 6.47 11.48
N GLY A 135 -0.33 6.01 10.53
CA GLY A 135 -0.13 6.30 9.11
C GLY A 135 1.03 5.59 8.43
N ILE A 136 1.57 4.51 9.00
CA ILE A 136 2.67 3.76 8.37
C ILE A 136 2.20 2.79 7.30
N ILE A 137 0.90 2.44 7.26
CA ILE A 137 0.41 1.47 6.29
C ILE A 137 0.41 2.03 4.87
N CYS A 138 0.95 1.26 3.92
CA CYS A 138 1.09 1.68 2.52
C CYS A 138 -0.26 1.89 1.80
N SER A 139 -1.34 1.26 2.28
CA SER A 139 -2.70 1.41 1.75
C SER A 139 -3.52 2.53 2.40
N GLY A 140 -2.93 3.31 3.33
CA GLY A 140 -3.59 4.47 3.94
C GLY A 140 -3.59 5.69 3.03
N GLU A 141 -4.67 6.45 3.05
CA GLU A 141 -4.87 7.66 2.23
C GLU A 141 -3.77 8.69 2.49
N GLN A 142 -3.07 9.14 1.45
CA GLN A 142 -1.95 10.09 1.55
C GLN A 142 -2.36 11.51 1.17
N SER A 143 -3.39 11.65 0.34
CA SER A 143 -3.97 12.92 -0.06
C SER A 143 -5.48 12.86 0.00
N VAL A 144 -6.12 14.03 0.10
CA VAL A 144 -7.52 14.27 -0.20
C VAL A 144 -7.59 15.31 -1.31
N ILE A 145 -8.29 14.97 -2.37
CA ILE A 145 -8.44 15.79 -3.60
C ILE A 145 -9.94 15.97 -3.80
N CYS A 146 -10.47 17.17 -3.63
CA CYS A 146 -11.90 17.44 -3.72
C CYS A 146 -12.21 18.68 -4.54
N SER A 147 -13.48 18.79 -4.99
CA SER A 147 -13.95 19.96 -5.74
C SER A 147 -13.71 21.26 -4.95
N GLU A 148 -13.32 22.32 -5.64
CA GLU A 148 -13.21 23.66 -5.04
C GLU A 148 -14.54 24.13 -4.44
N ASN A 149 -15.68 23.64 -4.96
CA ASN A 149 -17.02 23.95 -4.45
C ASN A 149 -17.30 23.30 -3.09
N ASP A 150 -16.72 22.12 -2.82
CA ASP A 150 -16.95 21.36 -1.59
C ASP A 150 -15.79 21.52 -0.58
N TYR A 151 -14.68 22.13 -0.99
CA TYR A 151 -13.42 22.13 -0.24
C TYR A 151 -13.57 22.67 1.19
N ASP A 152 -14.26 23.81 1.34
CA ASP A 152 -14.40 24.42 2.66
C ASP A 152 -15.22 23.53 3.59
N ASP A 153 -16.27 22.87 3.11
CA ASP A 153 -17.08 21.92 3.87
C ASP A 153 -16.25 20.65 4.24
N VAL A 154 -15.43 20.16 3.33
CA VAL A 154 -14.50 19.04 3.58
C VAL A 154 -13.50 19.41 4.66
N ILE A 155 -12.89 20.57 4.61
CA ILE A 155 -11.92 21.03 5.63
C ILE A 155 -12.59 21.24 6.99
N GLU A 156 -13.79 21.82 7.03
CA GLU A 156 -14.55 21.97 8.30
C GLU A 156 -14.93 20.60 8.88
N GLU A 157 -15.29 19.62 8.05
CA GLU A 157 -15.56 18.26 8.51
C GLU A 157 -14.29 17.58 9.04
N PHE A 158 -13.12 17.80 8.43
CA PHE A 158 -11.84 17.36 8.99
C PHE A 158 -11.60 17.94 10.39
N LYS A 159 -11.79 19.27 10.56
CA LYS A 159 -11.64 19.94 11.87
C LYS A 159 -12.62 19.38 12.90
N ALA A 160 -13.88 19.17 12.53
CA ALA A 160 -14.91 18.61 13.38
C ALA A 160 -14.56 17.19 13.89
N ASN A 161 -13.77 16.45 13.11
CA ASN A 161 -13.30 15.11 13.45
C ASN A 161 -11.91 15.06 14.11
N GLY A 162 -11.34 16.20 14.51
CA GLY A 162 -10.11 16.30 15.27
C GLY A 162 -8.84 16.48 14.42
N ALA A 163 -8.98 17.06 13.25
CA ALA A 163 -7.83 17.46 12.43
C ALA A 163 -7.30 18.83 12.85
N TYR A 164 -5.98 18.97 12.76
CA TYR A 164 -5.29 20.25 12.76
C TYR A 164 -4.93 20.63 11.32
N VAL A 165 -5.42 21.77 10.84
CA VAL A 165 -5.23 22.22 9.46
C VAL A 165 -4.11 23.24 9.40
N VAL A 166 -3.11 22.97 8.57
CA VAL A 166 -1.95 23.85 8.33
C VAL A 166 -2.11 24.51 6.96
N SER A 167 -2.46 25.79 6.97
CA SER A 167 -2.61 26.64 5.78
C SER A 167 -1.58 27.79 5.73
N ASP A 168 -0.97 28.11 6.88
CA ASP A 168 0.10 29.11 6.92
C ASP A 168 1.37 28.57 6.28
N LYS A 169 1.99 29.38 5.40
CA LYS A 169 3.16 28.96 4.61
C LYS A 169 4.38 28.63 5.45
N GLU A 170 4.60 29.34 6.54
CA GLU A 170 5.75 29.10 7.43
C GLU A 170 5.59 27.75 8.15
N ASP A 171 4.40 27.49 8.69
CA ASP A 171 4.11 26.22 9.36
C ASP A 171 4.05 25.04 8.38
N LEU A 172 3.55 25.26 7.16
CA LEU A 172 3.59 24.27 6.09
C LEU A 172 5.03 23.83 5.78
N GLU A 173 5.94 24.81 5.68
CA GLU A 173 7.37 24.52 5.44
C GLU A 173 8.00 23.79 6.63
N LYS A 174 7.66 24.15 7.87
CA LYS A 174 8.11 23.43 9.07
C LYS A 174 7.63 21.98 9.08
N VAL A 175 6.36 21.74 8.74
CA VAL A 175 5.81 20.37 8.64
C VAL A 175 6.48 19.60 7.52
N ARG A 176 6.67 20.21 6.34
CA ARG A 176 7.39 19.58 5.21
C ARG A 176 8.80 19.14 5.62
N ASN A 177 9.56 19.99 6.28
CA ASN A 177 10.91 19.67 6.75
C ASN A 177 10.93 18.65 7.90
N ALA A 178 9.90 18.57 8.72
CA ALA A 178 9.75 17.54 9.74
C ALA A 178 9.48 16.15 9.12
N LEU A 179 8.71 16.10 8.03
CA LEU A 179 8.32 14.86 7.36
C LEU A 179 9.37 14.34 6.40
N PHE A 180 10.11 15.23 5.74
CA PHE A 180 11.05 14.85 4.68
C PHE A 180 12.45 15.43 4.92
N GLN A 181 13.46 14.61 4.68
CA GLN A 181 14.88 15.00 4.65
C GLN A 181 15.48 14.50 3.33
N ASP A 182 16.07 15.39 2.57
CA ASP A 182 16.64 15.10 1.24
C ASP A 182 15.62 14.39 0.31
N GLY A 183 14.35 14.81 0.35
CA GLY A 183 13.27 14.26 -0.45
C GLY A 183 12.79 12.85 -0.05
N LYS A 184 13.26 12.33 1.08
CA LYS A 184 12.87 11.01 1.64
C LYS A 184 12.16 11.18 2.97
N PRO A 185 11.25 10.24 3.33
CA PRO A 185 10.60 10.27 4.64
C PRO A 185 11.64 10.31 5.78
N ASN A 186 11.43 11.25 6.69
CA ASN A 186 12.28 11.40 7.87
C ASN A 186 11.99 10.28 8.86
N ARG A 187 13.00 9.46 9.16
CA ARG A 187 12.88 8.33 10.09
C ARG A 187 12.32 8.70 11.48
N HIS A 188 12.44 9.98 11.89
CA HIS A 188 11.94 10.45 13.18
C HIS A 188 10.46 10.81 13.17
N SER A 189 9.84 10.97 12.00
CA SER A 189 8.39 11.19 11.85
C SER A 189 7.62 9.91 11.51
N VAL A 190 8.30 8.87 11.00
CA VAL A 190 7.66 7.62 10.57
C VAL A 190 6.97 6.93 11.75
N GLY A 191 5.66 6.69 11.61
CA GLY A 191 4.84 5.99 12.62
C GLY A 191 4.69 6.75 13.94
N GLN A 192 4.89 8.07 13.95
CA GLN A 192 4.79 8.89 15.14
C GLN A 192 3.43 9.57 15.25
N PRO A 193 2.92 9.81 16.47
CA PRO A 193 1.69 10.57 16.69
C PRO A 193 1.86 12.03 16.25
N CYS A 194 0.75 12.73 15.96
CA CYS A 194 0.74 14.13 15.58
C CYS A 194 1.50 15.03 16.55
N SER A 195 1.40 14.78 17.85
CA SER A 195 2.13 15.54 18.89
C SER A 195 3.66 15.45 18.76
N SER A 196 4.19 14.32 18.30
CA SER A 196 5.63 14.15 18.02
C SER A 196 6.04 14.89 16.74
N ILE A 197 5.17 14.87 15.71
CA ILE A 197 5.40 15.61 14.46
C ILE A 197 5.37 17.12 14.72
N ALA A 198 4.41 17.61 15.53
CA ALA A 198 4.35 19.00 15.94
C ALA A 198 5.64 19.47 16.64
N LYS A 199 6.14 18.67 17.60
CA LYS A 199 7.41 18.94 18.31
C LYS A 199 8.59 18.97 17.32
N LEU A 200 8.63 18.03 16.38
CA LEU A 200 9.68 17.96 15.38
C LEU A 200 9.64 19.16 14.41
N ALA A 201 8.44 19.61 14.07
CA ALA A 201 8.21 20.78 13.22
C ALA A 201 8.37 22.10 13.98
N GLY A 202 8.28 22.11 15.32
CA GLY A 202 8.30 23.33 16.11
C GLY A 202 7.02 24.17 15.95
N ILE A 203 5.86 23.51 15.79
CA ILE A 203 4.53 24.12 15.72
C ILE A 203 3.73 23.81 16.98
N ASP A 204 2.87 24.75 17.38
CA ASP A 204 1.94 24.57 18.49
C ASP A 204 0.63 23.94 17.97
N MET A 205 0.19 22.85 18.60
CA MET A 205 -0.97 22.10 18.15
C MET A 205 -1.66 21.43 19.35
N PRO A 206 -3.02 21.31 19.35
CA PRO A 206 -3.74 20.59 20.41
C PRO A 206 -3.23 19.16 20.59
N GLU A 207 -3.11 18.71 21.85
CA GLU A 207 -2.56 17.38 22.18
C GLU A 207 -3.43 16.22 21.66
N ASP A 208 -4.74 16.44 21.54
CA ASP A 208 -5.73 15.48 21.07
C ASP A 208 -5.89 15.43 19.54
N THR A 209 -5.03 16.14 18.80
CA THR A 209 -5.04 16.12 17.32
C THR A 209 -4.83 14.70 16.81
N LYS A 210 -5.78 14.24 15.99
CA LYS A 210 -5.75 12.90 15.39
C LYS A 210 -4.96 12.84 14.09
N ILE A 211 -5.08 13.90 13.27
CA ILE A 211 -4.50 13.98 11.94
C ILE A 211 -4.08 15.42 11.64
N ILE A 212 -3.00 15.61 10.90
CA ILE A 212 -2.59 16.91 10.37
C ILE A 212 -3.01 16.97 8.90
N VAL A 213 -3.80 17.98 8.54
CA VAL A 213 -4.14 18.30 7.15
C VAL A 213 -3.23 19.42 6.69
N VAL A 214 -2.51 19.23 5.59
CA VAL A 214 -1.66 20.26 4.98
C VAL A 214 -2.25 20.69 3.65
N GLU A 215 -2.49 22.00 3.47
CA GLU A 215 -2.91 22.57 2.19
C GLU A 215 -1.72 22.58 1.24
N ALA A 216 -1.64 21.60 0.33
CA ALA A 216 -0.49 21.45 -0.54
C ALA A 216 -0.47 22.51 -1.66
N GLU A 217 0.70 23.07 -1.91
CA GLU A 217 0.90 24.08 -2.96
C GLU A 217 1.31 23.46 -4.31
N GLY A 218 1.78 22.20 -4.31
CA GLY A 218 2.24 21.49 -5.50
C GLY A 218 2.01 19.98 -5.38
N THR A 219 2.17 19.30 -6.50
CA THR A 219 2.05 17.83 -6.57
C THR A 219 3.38 17.15 -6.27
N GLY A 220 3.38 15.81 -6.19
CA GLY A 220 4.56 15.00 -5.93
C GLY A 220 5.74 15.24 -6.86
N LEU A 221 5.52 15.82 -8.04
CA LEU A 221 6.57 16.23 -8.96
C LEU A 221 7.33 17.47 -8.49
N THR A 222 6.68 18.33 -7.72
CA THR A 222 7.21 19.63 -7.28
C THR A 222 7.25 19.79 -5.76
N ASP A 223 6.42 19.04 -5.03
CA ASP A 223 6.32 19.08 -3.57
C ASP A 223 6.37 17.66 -2.98
N PRO A 224 7.31 17.35 -2.06
CA PRO A 224 7.38 16.05 -1.40
C PRO A 224 6.12 15.69 -0.61
N LEU A 225 5.27 16.66 -0.23
CA LEU A 225 3.99 16.42 0.43
C LEU A 225 2.99 15.64 -0.45
N GLY A 226 3.17 15.62 -1.78
CA GLY A 226 2.41 14.75 -2.68
C GLY A 226 2.84 13.27 -2.65
N GLY A 227 3.96 12.93 -2.00
CA GLY A 227 4.49 11.57 -1.85
C GLY A 227 4.02 10.85 -0.58
N GLU A 228 4.55 9.64 -0.36
CA GLU A 228 4.27 8.82 0.82
C GLU A 228 4.89 9.44 2.09
N LYS A 229 4.07 9.71 3.11
CA LYS A 229 4.47 10.41 4.33
C LYS A 229 4.79 9.47 5.50
N MET A 230 4.20 8.28 5.53
CA MET A 230 4.32 7.29 6.62
C MET A 230 4.02 7.88 8.03
N ALA A 231 3.08 8.81 8.11
CA ALA A 231 2.72 9.59 9.29
C ALA A 231 1.24 9.98 9.22
N PRO A 232 0.56 10.31 10.34
CA PRO A 232 -0.84 10.75 10.33
C PRO A 232 -0.99 12.18 9.78
N VAL A 233 -0.49 12.38 8.57
CA VAL A 233 -0.53 13.65 7.83
C VAL A 233 -1.11 13.39 6.44
N ILE A 234 -2.03 14.23 5.99
CA ILE A 234 -2.67 14.15 4.68
C ILE A 234 -2.52 15.48 3.94
N ALA A 235 -2.22 15.42 2.64
CA ALA A 235 -2.16 16.59 1.78
C ALA A 235 -3.53 16.87 1.15
N ALA A 236 -4.03 18.09 1.26
CA ALA A 236 -5.31 18.51 0.70
C ALA A 236 -5.10 19.31 -0.58
N TYR A 237 -5.89 18.99 -1.61
CA TYR A 237 -5.87 19.60 -2.93
C TYR A 237 -7.29 20.00 -3.36
N LYS A 238 -7.38 21.04 -4.18
CA LYS A 238 -8.62 21.48 -4.83
C LYS A 238 -8.58 21.15 -6.31
N TYR A 239 -9.73 20.83 -6.89
CA TYR A 239 -9.88 20.75 -8.34
C TYR A 239 -11.10 21.54 -8.83
N GLY A 240 -11.01 22.13 -10.02
CA GLY A 240 -12.14 22.77 -10.70
C GLY A 240 -12.94 21.81 -11.59
N SER A 241 -12.35 20.66 -11.97
CA SER A 241 -13.04 19.58 -12.67
C SER A 241 -12.48 18.21 -12.23
N LEU A 242 -13.27 17.14 -12.39
CA LEU A 242 -12.82 15.80 -12.04
C LEU A 242 -11.54 15.39 -12.81
N GLU A 243 -11.40 15.85 -14.06
CA GLU A 243 -10.21 15.64 -14.88
C GLU A 243 -8.97 16.24 -14.22
N GLU A 244 -9.07 17.45 -13.70
CA GLU A 244 -7.98 18.11 -12.95
C GLU A 244 -7.66 17.33 -11.66
N GLY A 245 -8.69 16.86 -10.94
CA GLY A 245 -8.51 16.01 -9.76
C GLY A 245 -7.77 14.71 -10.07
N VAL A 246 -8.06 14.11 -11.21
CA VAL A 246 -7.37 12.92 -11.73
C VAL A 246 -5.92 13.26 -12.12
N ASP A 247 -5.67 14.42 -12.71
CA ASP A 247 -4.31 14.86 -13.07
C ASP A 247 -3.44 15.07 -11.82
N ILE A 248 -3.97 15.72 -10.78
CA ILE A 248 -3.30 15.85 -9.48
C ILE A 248 -2.95 14.46 -8.91
N ALA A 249 -3.92 13.56 -8.88
CA ALA A 249 -3.68 12.19 -8.40
C ALA A 249 -2.61 11.47 -9.23
N ARG A 250 -2.63 11.62 -10.56
CA ARG A 250 -1.66 11.03 -11.49
C ARG A 250 -0.24 11.54 -11.21
N GLU A 251 -0.06 12.84 -11.05
CA GLU A 251 1.25 13.43 -10.76
C GLU A 251 1.81 12.99 -9.41
N ASN A 252 0.96 12.87 -8.40
CA ASN A 252 1.35 12.34 -7.10
C ASN A 252 1.74 10.86 -7.19
N LEU A 253 1.02 10.04 -7.98
CA LEU A 253 1.34 8.64 -8.21
C LEU A 253 2.64 8.43 -9.01
N GLU A 254 2.99 9.35 -9.90
CA GLU A 254 4.29 9.31 -10.60
C GLU A 254 5.47 9.51 -9.63
N LYS A 255 5.27 10.21 -8.53
CA LYS A 255 6.27 10.36 -7.47
C LYS A 255 6.49 9.06 -6.72
N ASP A 256 5.41 8.49 -6.17
CA ASP A 256 5.42 7.26 -5.39
C ASP A 256 4.09 6.51 -5.59
N GLY A 257 4.09 5.19 -5.43
CA GLY A 257 2.89 4.38 -5.29
C GLY A 257 2.14 4.06 -6.58
N LYS A 258 2.69 4.37 -7.75
CA LYS A 258 2.08 4.01 -9.04
C LYS A 258 1.79 2.50 -9.11
N GLY A 259 0.57 2.17 -9.47
CA GLY A 259 0.10 0.78 -9.51
C GLY A 259 -0.42 0.23 -8.18
N HIS A 260 -0.27 0.94 -7.04
CA HIS A 260 -0.68 0.41 -5.74
C HIS A 260 -2.20 0.50 -5.55
N SER A 261 -2.73 1.57 -5.04
CA SER A 261 -4.16 1.75 -4.74
C SER A 261 -4.57 3.22 -4.86
N VAL A 262 -5.85 3.44 -5.18
CA VAL A 262 -6.54 4.72 -5.18
C VAL A 262 -7.81 4.56 -4.37
N ALA A 263 -8.20 5.56 -3.58
CA ALA A 263 -9.49 5.66 -2.93
C ALA A 263 -10.36 6.67 -3.69
N PHE A 264 -11.63 6.37 -3.86
CA PHE A 264 -12.57 7.27 -4.50
C PHE A 264 -13.92 7.23 -3.79
N HIS A 265 -14.42 8.39 -3.40
CA HIS A 265 -15.74 8.55 -2.80
C HIS A 265 -16.68 9.17 -3.82
N SER A 266 -17.62 8.40 -4.33
CA SER A 266 -18.57 8.81 -5.38
C SER A 266 -19.78 7.88 -5.39
N ASP A 267 -20.93 8.43 -5.79
CA ASP A 267 -22.15 7.69 -6.12
C ASP A 267 -22.37 7.55 -7.64
N SER A 268 -21.47 8.11 -8.46
CA SER A 268 -21.55 8.08 -9.92
C SER A 268 -20.75 6.92 -10.50
N GLU A 269 -21.42 5.92 -11.05
CA GLU A 269 -20.80 4.80 -11.74
C GLU A 269 -19.94 5.25 -12.95
N ASP A 270 -20.35 6.31 -13.65
CA ASP A 270 -19.60 6.86 -14.77
C ASP A 270 -18.29 7.50 -14.30
N HIS A 271 -18.31 8.25 -13.18
CA HIS A 271 -17.10 8.83 -12.60
C HIS A 271 -16.18 7.75 -12.02
N ILE A 272 -16.74 6.72 -11.34
CA ILE A 272 -15.97 5.57 -10.84
C ILE A 272 -15.24 4.89 -12.00
N LYS A 273 -15.92 4.64 -13.12
CA LYS A 273 -15.33 4.03 -14.31
C LYS A 273 -14.27 4.95 -14.93
N TYR A 274 -14.54 6.24 -15.02
CA TYR A 274 -13.59 7.22 -15.55
C TYR A 274 -12.30 7.23 -14.72
N VAL A 275 -12.38 7.43 -13.42
CA VAL A 275 -11.22 7.44 -12.51
C VAL A 275 -10.47 6.10 -12.59
N GLY A 276 -11.20 4.98 -12.64
CA GLY A 276 -10.63 3.64 -12.75
C GLY A 276 -9.92 3.37 -14.08
N THR A 277 -10.25 4.12 -15.13
CA THR A 277 -9.61 4.01 -16.45
C THR A 277 -8.39 4.92 -16.58
N GLU A 278 -8.46 6.10 -16.00
CA GLU A 278 -7.46 7.16 -16.17
C GLU A 278 -6.26 7.03 -15.23
N LEU A 279 -6.41 6.39 -14.07
CA LEU A 279 -5.34 6.23 -13.11
C LEU A 279 -4.70 4.83 -13.16
N CYS A 280 -3.38 4.79 -13.09
CA CYS A 280 -2.61 3.55 -13.02
C CYS A 280 -2.56 3.01 -11.60
N ALA A 281 -3.59 2.27 -11.18
CA ALA A 281 -3.65 1.59 -9.90
C ALA A 281 -4.26 0.19 -10.06
N SER A 282 -3.78 -0.77 -9.29
CA SER A 282 -4.29 -2.15 -9.31
C SER A 282 -5.57 -2.31 -8.47
N ARG A 283 -5.87 -1.37 -7.61
CA ARG A 283 -7.05 -1.37 -6.72
C ARG A 283 -7.65 0.03 -6.64
N PHE A 284 -8.95 0.07 -6.89
CA PHE A 284 -9.78 1.25 -6.63
C PHE A 284 -10.72 0.92 -5.48
N VAL A 285 -10.55 1.61 -4.35
CA VAL A 285 -11.33 1.40 -3.13
C VAL A 285 -12.44 2.44 -3.11
N ILE A 286 -13.66 1.99 -3.41
CA ILE A 286 -14.81 2.88 -3.57
C ILE A 286 -15.61 2.95 -2.27
N ASN A 287 -15.81 4.16 -1.74
CA ASN A 287 -16.63 4.46 -0.56
C ASN A 287 -16.23 3.71 0.72
N GLN A 288 -14.98 3.26 0.82
CA GLN A 288 -14.45 2.49 1.93
C GLN A 288 -13.16 3.12 2.49
N VAL A 289 -12.75 2.69 3.67
CA VAL A 289 -11.44 2.99 4.27
C VAL A 289 -10.37 2.23 3.49
N SER A 290 -9.48 2.92 2.78
CA SER A 290 -8.47 2.24 1.94
C SER A 290 -7.50 1.40 2.76
N ALA A 291 -7.04 1.91 3.91
CA ALA A 291 -6.10 1.21 4.79
C ALA A 291 -6.54 -0.22 5.14
N SER A 292 -7.83 -0.42 5.42
CA SER A 292 -8.39 -1.71 5.84
C SER A 292 -9.04 -2.51 4.72
N SER A 293 -9.28 -1.90 3.54
CA SER A 293 -10.08 -2.53 2.48
C SER A 293 -9.27 -2.91 1.24
N ALA A 294 -8.16 -2.21 0.95
CA ALA A 294 -7.29 -2.54 -0.19
C ALA A 294 -6.66 -3.93 -0.07
N GLY A 295 -6.40 -4.38 1.15
CA GLY A 295 -5.93 -5.74 1.47
C GLY A 295 -7.03 -6.82 1.48
N GLY A 296 -8.22 -6.52 0.99
CA GLY A 296 -9.39 -7.39 1.05
C GLY A 296 -10.22 -7.19 2.31
N SER A 297 -11.54 -7.16 2.15
CA SER A 297 -12.49 -7.04 3.26
C SER A 297 -13.72 -7.90 3.00
N PHE A 298 -14.56 -8.10 4.03
CA PHE A 298 -15.85 -8.77 3.88
C PHE A 298 -16.85 -8.00 3.00
N TYR A 299 -16.56 -6.74 2.68
CA TYR A 299 -17.44 -5.84 1.91
C TYR A 299 -16.97 -5.66 0.46
N ASN A 300 -15.85 -6.28 0.06
CA ASN A 300 -15.38 -6.25 -1.31
C ASN A 300 -14.84 -7.64 -1.72
N GLY A 301 -14.62 -7.84 -3.02
CA GLY A 301 -14.19 -9.13 -3.58
C GLY A 301 -12.69 -9.33 -3.66
N LEU A 302 -11.88 -8.47 -3.02
CA LEU A 302 -10.44 -8.59 -3.07
C LEU A 302 -9.93 -9.74 -2.19
N ALA A 303 -8.93 -10.47 -2.66
CA ALA A 303 -8.29 -11.51 -1.86
C ALA A 303 -7.59 -10.90 -0.63
N PRO A 304 -7.79 -11.49 0.58
CA PRO A 304 -7.18 -10.95 1.79
C PRO A 304 -5.67 -11.17 1.79
N THR A 305 -4.90 -10.06 1.92
CA THR A 305 -3.44 -10.05 1.94
C THR A 305 -2.88 -8.74 2.48
N ASN A 306 -1.61 -8.75 2.86
CA ASN A 306 -0.80 -7.54 3.10
C ASN A 306 0.30 -7.34 2.03
N THR A 307 0.24 -8.09 0.94
CA THR A 307 1.19 -7.99 -0.17
C THR A 307 0.41 -7.59 -1.42
N LEU A 308 0.40 -6.29 -1.68
CA LEU A 308 -0.47 -5.61 -2.66
C LEU A 308 0.29 -5.37 -3.95
N GLY A 309 0.24 -6.30 -4.92
CA GLY A 309 0.93 -6.18 -6.20
C GLY A 309 0.54 -4.92 -6.97
N CYS A 310 1.52 -4.25 -7.57
CA CYS A 310 1.36 -2.97 -8.25
C CYS A 310 1.42 -3.09 -9.79
N GLY A 311 1.51 -4.30 -10.33
CA GLY A 311 1.63 -4.55 -11.76
C GLY A 311 2.87 -3.94 -12.39
N SER A 312 2.91 -3.94 -13.71
CA SER A 312 4.01 -3.32 -14.46
C SER A 312 4.12 -1.82 -14.21
N TRP A 313 3.05 -1.15 -13.81
CA TRP A 313 3.05 0.26 -13.42
C TRP A 313 3.98 0.55 -12.22
N GLY A 314 4.02 -0.36 -11.25
CA GLY A 314 4.92 -0.30 -10.08
C GLY A 314 6.15 -1.21 -10.23
N HIS A 315 6.48 -1.64 -11.45
CA HIS A 315 7.59 -2.58 -11.73
C HIS A 315 7.44 -3.91 -10.98
N ASN A 316 6.19 -4.39 -10.83
CA ASN A 316 5.90 -5.65 -10.17
C ASN A 316 5.41 -6.71 -11.18
N SER A 317 5.58 -7.99 -10.83
CA SER A 317 5.18 -9.13 -11.64
C SER A 317 3.70 -9.48 -11.53
N ILE A 318 3.00 -8.97 -10.51
CA ILE A 318 1.56 -9.15 -10.30
C ILE A 318 0.87 -7.81 -10.08
N SER A 319 -0.37 -7.67 -10.59
CA SER A 319 -1.23 -6.50 -10.42
C SER A 319 -2.45 -6.78 -9.53
N GLU A 320 -2.37 -7.80 -8.71
CA GLU A 320 -3.46 -8.21 -7.82
C GLU A 320 -2.95 -8.44 -6.39
N ASN A 321 -3.86 -8.66 -5.48
CA ASN A 321 -3.55 -9.07 -4.12
C ASN A 321 -2.86 -10.43 -4.14
N LEU A 322 -1.69 -10.55 -3.51
CA LEU A 322 -0.98 -11.82 -3.41
C LEU A 322 -1.89 -12.85 -2.72
N ASP A 323 -2.01 -14.01 -3.31
CA ASP A 323 -2.74 -15.14 -2.78
C ASP A 323 -1.88 -16.41 -2.93
N TYR A 324 -2.25 -17.48 -2.24
CA TYR A 324 -1.56 -18.78 -2.30
C TYR A 324 -1.37 -19.29 -3.74
N LYS A 325 -2.31 -19.01 -4.65
CA LYS A 325 -2.23 -19.41 -6.08
C LYS A 325 -0.95 -18.93 -6.78
N HIS A 326 -0.36 -17.82 -6.33
CA HIS A 326 0.90 -17.30 -6.90
C HIS A 326 2.14 -18.11 -6.49
N LEU A 327 2.00 -18.96 -5.48
CA LEU A 327 3.06 -19.88 -5.01
C LEU A 327 2.86 -21.32 -5.49
N MET A 328 1.98 -21.52 -6.48
CA MET A 328 1.68 -22.81 -7.07
C MET A 328 2.20 -22.91 -8.49
N ASN A 329 2.67 -24.12 -8.87
CA ASN A 329 2.86 -24.47 -10.27
C ASN A 329 1.64 -25.25 -10.77
N VAL A 330 1.20 -24.94 -11.99
CA VAL A 330 0.05 -25.59 -12.62
C VAL A 330 0.51 -26.51 -13.74
N SER A 331 0.28 -27.81 -13.58
CA SER A 331 0.47 -28.79 -14.66
C SER A 331 -0.82 -28.94 -15.46
N ARG A 332 -0.71 -28.94 -16.77
CA ARG A 332 -1.84 -29.09 -17.68
C ARG A 332 -1.69 -30.37 -18.48
N ILE A 333 -2.76 -31.17 -18.53
CA ILE A 333 -2.83 -32.37 -19.37
C ILE A 333 -3.67 -32.01 -20.58
N ALA A 334 -3.03 -31.91 -21.75
CA ALA A 334 -3.72 -31.71 -23.01
C ALA A 334 -4.02 -33.08 -23.64
N ARG A 335 -5.28 -33.34 -23.95
CA ARG A 335 -5.72 -34.56 -24.64
C ARG A 335 -6.08 -34.23 -26.09
N TYR A 336 -5.76 -35.13 -27.01
CA TYR A 336 -6.22 -35.02 -28.40
C TYR A 336 -7.76 -35.12 -28.43
N MET A 337 -8.39 -34.17 -29.10
CA MET A 337 -9.85 -34.07 -29.27
C MET A 337 -10.17 -34.14 -30.76
N PRO A 338 -10.34 -35.36 -31.31
CA PRO A 338 -10.48 -35.54 -32.76
C PRO A 338 -11.77 -34.92 -33.35
N ASP A 339 -12.78 -34.78 -32.51
CA ASP A 339 -14.10 -34.24 -32.89
C ASP A 339 -14.22 -32.72 -32.72
N ASN A 340 -13.12 -32.04 -32.33
CA ASN A 340 -13.14 -30.59 -32.20
C ASN A 340 -13.22 -29.96 -33.59
N TYR A 341 -14.02 -28.89 -33.68
CA TYR A 341 -14.08 -28.08 -34.88
C TYR A 341 -12.73 -27.38 -35.11
N VAL A 342 -12.20 -27.57 -36.31
CA VAL A 342 -10.99 -26.88 -36.77
C VAL A 342 -11.42 -25.95 -37.91
N PRO A 343 -11.33 -24.61 -37.72
CA PRO A 343 -11.70 -23.67 -38.74
C PRO A 343 -10.76 -23.81 -39.95
N SER A 344 -11.30 -23.60 -41.16
CA SER A 344 -10.51 -23.58 -42.38
C SER A 344 -9.67 -22.31 -42.52
N ASP A 345 -8.65 -22.33 -43.36
CA ASP A 345 -7.85 -21.14 -43.64
C ASP A 345 -8.70 -19.98 -44.20
N GLU A 346 -9.75 -20.29 -44.99
CA GLU A 346 -10.67 -19.31 -45.53
C GLU A 346 -11.52 -18.63 -44.43
N GLU A 347 -11.94 -19.38 -43.42
CA GLU A 347 -12.66 -18.83 -42.26
C GLU A 347 -11.76 -17.99 -41.32
N LEU A 348 -10.48 -18.30 -41.27
CA LEU A 348 -9.52 -17.58 -40.41
C LEU A 348 -8.93 -16.34 -41.08
N TRP A 349 -8.71 -16.38 -42.38
CA TRP A 349 -7.93 -15.37 -43.07
C TRP A 349 -8.74 -14.60 -44.15
N GLY A 350 -9.93 -15.00 -44.49
CA GLY A 350 -10.87 -14.31 -45.38
C GLY A 350 -10.57 -14.61 -46.84
#